data_4d7d933ff562bdfd29511de4d53ab4dd
#
_entry.id   4d7d933ff562bdfd29511de4d53ab4dd
#
_cell.length_a   1.000
_cell.length_b   1.000
_cell.length_c   1.000
_cell.angle_alpha   90.00
_cell.angle_beta   90.00
_cell.angle_gamma   90.00
#
_symmetry.space_group_name_H-M   'P 1'
#
loop_
_entity.id
_entity.type
_entity.pdbx_description
1 polymer ?
#
loop_
_entity_poly.entity_id
_entity_poly.type
_entity_poly.pdbx_seq_one_letter_code
_entity_poly.pdbx_strand_id
1 'polypeptide(L)'
;KANTKGGVHRPPSSIWGLFISMAKKSYVLDTNVYLTDAHCFRKFGTNDIVLPIKVLEEIDKHKKRQDGVGANARHAIRLLDELRERGNLHKGVRIGKGLGIIRAVSSDTSLLPSNMDRQDSDNIIIAAALGEQKAFPTRKVVVVSLDINLRVRCDAIGLACQDYQENQVIKEKETFYSGLTKHLVDDETIDRFYSGEETFIEEDKGEFFPNQ
;
A
#
# COMPACT_ATOMS: atom_id res chain seq x y z
N LYS A 1 -57.21 -11.47 7.68
CA LYS A 1 -55.89 -12.13 7.76
C LYS A 1 -55.03 -11.54 6.63
N ALA A 2 -54.24 -10.51 6.96
CA ALA A 2 -53.33 -9.87 6.05
C ALA A 2 -51.92 -10.51 6.23
N ASN A 3 -51.38 -11.02 5.15
CA ASN A 3 -50.10 -11.68 5.08
C ASN A 3 -49.05 -10.67 4.58
N THR A 4 -48.32 -10.04 5.49
CA THR A 4 -47.20 -9.12 5.18
C THR A 4 -45.95 -9.94 4.90
N LYS A 5 -45.64 -10.13 3.61
CA LYS A 5 -44.34 -10.63 3.17
C LYS A 5 -43.28 -9.52 3.36
N GLY A 6 -42.41 -9.69 4.34
CA GLY A 6 -41.24 -8.86 4.50
C GLY A 6 -40.26 -9.04 3.34
N GLY A 7 -40.21 -8.07 2.45
CA GLY A 7 -39.24 -8.02 1.38
C GLY A 7 -37.86 -7.65 1.96
N VAL A 8 -36.89 -8.56 1.85
CA VAL A 8 -35.49 -8.28 2.14
C VAL A 8 -34.98 -7.34 1.06
N HIS A 9 -34.83 -6.06 1.39
CA HIS A 9 -34.23 -5.06 0.51
C HIS A 9 -32.73 -5.42 0.31
N ARG A 10 -32.40 -6.01 -0.85
CA ARG A 10 -31.00 -6.13 -1.27
C ARG A 10 -30.53 -4.75 -1.73
N PRO A 11 -29.43 -4.20 -1.16
CA PRO A 11 -28.88 -2.94 -1.64
C PRO A 11 -28.43 -3.07 -3.11
N PRO A 12 -28.47 -2.00 -3.90
CA PRO A 12 -28.10 -2.03 -5.31
C PRO A 12 -26.62 -2.45 -5.49
N SER A 13 -26.35 -3.17 -6.58
CA SER A 13 -25.04 -3.75 -6.92
C SER A 13 -23.87 -2.75 -6.93
N SER A 14 -24.15 -1.46 -7.13
CA SER A 14 -23.18 -0.36 -7.05
C SER A 14 -22.60 -0.16 -5.65
N ILE A 15 -23.36 -0.44 -4.58
CA ILE A 15 -22.89 -0.31 -3.20
C ILE A 15 -21.89 -1.43 -2.86
N TRP A 16 -22.10 -2.65 -3.39
CA TRP A 16 -21.14 -3.75 -3.20
C TRP A 16 -19.80 -3.48 -3.88
N GLY A 17 -19.79 -2.83 -5.06
CA GLY A 17 -18.57 -2.39 -5.73
C GLY A 17 -17.78 -1.36 -4.90
N LEU A 18 -18.46 -0.43 -4.23
CA LEU A 18 -17.84 0.58 -3.35
C LEU A 18 -17.25 -0.06 -2.08
N PHE A 19 -17.94 -1.04 -1.48
CA PHE A 19 -17.43 -1.78 -0.32
C PHE A 19 -16.20 -2.63 -0.65
N ILE A 20 -16.12 -3.22 -1.85
CA ILE A 20 -14.94 -3.98 -2.30
C ILE A 20 -13.74 -3.04 -2.53
N SER A 21 -13.97 -1.80 -2.98
CA SER A 21 -12.91 -0.79 -3.13
C SER A 21 -12.32 -0.31 -1.79
N MET A 22 -13.08 -0.42 -0.70
CA MET A 22 -12.64 -0.08 0.65
C MET A 22 -12.03 -1.27 1.43
N ALA A 23 -11.99 -2.47 0.84
CA ALA A 23 -11.41 -3.64 1.49
C ALA A 23 -9.91 -3.46 1.68
N LYS A 24 -9.47 -3.61 2.94
CA LYS A 24 -8.06 -3.54 3.33
C LYS A 24 -7.22 -4.52 2.53
N LYS A 25 -6.12 -4.04 1.94
CA LYS A 25 -5.18 -4.85 1.16
C LYS A 25 -4.03 -5.34 2.05
N SER A 26 -3.39 -6.43 1.63
CA SER A 26 -2.11 -6.89 2.18
C SER A 26 -1.04 -6.72 1.11
N TYR A 27 0.03 -6.00 1.42
CA TYR A 27 1.16 -5.78 0.53
C TYR A 27 2.36 -6.61 0.98
N VAL A 28 2.89 -7.42 0.09
CA VAL A 28 4.13 -8.18 0.27
C VAL A 28 5.24 -7.40 -0.44
N LEU A 29 6.16 -6.82 0.33
CA LEU A 29 7.22 -6.00 -0.22
C LEU A 29 8.48 -6.85 -0.45
N ASP A 30 9.03 -6.72 -1.66
CA ASP A 30 10.28 -7.35 -2.04
C ASP A 30 11.49 -6.64 -1.42
N THR A 31 12.62 -7.32 -1.35
CA THR A 31 13.88 -6.84 -0.77
C THR A 31 14.35 -5.54 -1.39
N ASN A 32 14.30 -5.41 -2.72
CA ASN A 32 14.77 -4.22 -3.43
C ASN A 32 13.97 -2.96 -3.09
N VAL A 33 12.71 -3.10 -2.66
CA VAL A 33 11.89 -1.98 -2.20
C VAL A 33 12.45 -1.38 -0.90
N TYR A 34 12.84 -2.21 0.06
CA TYR A 34 13.49 -1.77 1.30
C TYR A 34 14.89 -1.19 1.07
N LEU A 35 15.62 -1.76 0.10
CA LEU A 35 16.96 -1.31 -0.25
C LEU A 35 16.96 0.04 -0.99
N THR A 36 15.85 0.38 -1.65
CA THR A 36 15.64 1.67 -2.30
C THR A 36 15.11 2.71 -1.31
N ASP A 37 14.19 2.30 -0.44
CA ASP A 37 13.54 3.18 0.53
C ASP A 37 13.30 2.45 1.86
N ALA A 38 14.08 2.79 2.87
CA ALA A 38 13.96 2.20 4.20
C ALA A 38 12.60 2.46 4.88
N HIS A 39 11.88 3.52 4.48
CA HIS A 39 10.57 3.88 5.00
C HIS A 39 9.40 3.35 4.15
N CYS A 40 9.64 2.55 3.13
CA CYS A 40 8.65 2.08 2.15
C CYS A 40 7.37 1.57 2.80
N PHE A 41 7.46 0.78 3.86
CA PHE A 41 6.30 0.18 4.54
C PHE A 41 5.34 1.19 5.19
N ARG A 42 5.74 2.46 5.34
CA ARG A 42 4.88 3.55 5.84
C ARG A 42 4.03 4.20 4.75
N LYS A 43 4.30 3.90 3.48
CA LYS A 43 3.69 4.55 2.31
C LYS A 43 2.40 3.87 1.82
N PHE A 44 1.94 2.81 2.49
CA PHE A 44 0.77 2.03 2.09
C PHE A 44 -0.52 2.36 2.88
N GLY A 45 -0.55 3.50 3.56
CA GLY A 45 -1.72 3.99 4.30
C GLY A 45 -2.22 2.98 5.33
N THR A 46 -3.52 2.74 5.38
CA THR A 46 -4.17 1.83 6.35
C THR A 46 -4.00 0.35 6.02
N ASN A 47 -3.39 0.01 4.88
CA ASN A 47 -3.20 -1.37 4.43
C ASN A 47 -2.12 -2.10 5.24
N ASP A 48 -2.20 -3.41 5.26
CA ASP A 48 -1.25 -4.24 6.00
C ASP A 48 -0.02 -4.58 5.17
N ILE A 49 1.12 -4.66 5.84
CA ILE A 49 2.40 -5.05 5.25
C ILE A 49 2.75 -6.45 5.72
N VAL A 50 3.08 -7.30 4.78
CA VAL A 50 3.60 -8.65 4.99
C VAL A 50 5.08 -8.63 4.71
N LEU A 51 5.87 -8.97 5.71
CA LEU A 51 7.34 -9.07 5.64
C LEU A 51 7.73 -10.55 5.63
N PRO A 52 8.08 -11.15 4.48
CA PRO A 52 8.64 -12.49 4.44
C PRO A 52 9.97 -12.53 5.20
N ILE A 53 10.22 -13.58 5.98
CA ILE A 53 11.49 -13.75 6.70
C ILE A 53 12.67 -13.75 5.71
N LYS A 54 12.46 -14.28 4.51
CA LYS A 54 13.45 -14.25 3.44
C LYS A 54 13.92 -12.85 3.07
N VAL A 55 12.99 -11.89 2.99
CA VAL A 55 13.30 -10.49 2.73
C VAL A 55 14.17 -9.90 3.84
N LEU A 56 13.84 -10.19 5.11
CA LEU A 56 14.65 -9.74 6.25
C LEU A 56 16.09 -10.28 6.19
N GLU A 57 16.26 -11.56 5.85
CA GLU A 57 17.58 -12.18 5.67
C GLU A 57 18.40 -11.51 4.55
N GLU A 58 17.75 -11.15 3.46
CA GLU A 58 18.39 -10.47 2.34
C GLU A 58 18.78 -9.04 2.68
N ILE A 59 17.91 -8.27 3.32
CA ILE A 59 18.24 -6.93 3.81
C ILE A 59 19.46 -7.01 4.74
N ASP A 60 19.51 -8.00 5.64
CA ASP A 60 20.62 -8.17 6.58
C ASP A 60 21.96 -8.42 5.88
N LYS A 61 21.98 -9.16 4.77
CA LYS A 61 23.19 -9.36 3.95
C LYS A 61 23.75 -8.05 3.38
N HIS A 62 22.86 -7.11 3.02
CA HIS A 62 23.23 -5.84 2.41
C HIS A 62 23.73 -4.80 3.42
N LYS A 63 23.52 -4.96 4.72
CA LYS A 63 23.93 -3.98 5.74
C LYS A 63 25.45 -3.69 5.80
N LYS A 64 26.28 -4.63 5.31
CA LYS A 64 27.75 -4.49 5.28
C LYS A 64 28.26 -3.59 4.14
N ARG A 65 27.40 -3.26 3.16
CA ARG A 65 27.79 -2.38 2.04
C ARG A 65 28.03 -0.95 2.52
N GLN A 66 28.98 -0.26 1.86
CA GLN A 66 29.37 1.14 2.18
C GLN A 66 28.64 2.17 1.33
N ASP A 67 27.71 1.76 0.46
CA ASP A 67 26.93 2.59 -0.43
C ASP A 67 25.53 2.94 0.12
N GLY A 68 24.71 3.65 -0.67
CA GLY A 68 23.34 4.01 -0.32
C GLY A 68 22.44 2.81 -0.04
N VAL A 69 22.63 1.69 -0.76
CA VAL A 69 21.92 0.43 -0.53
C VAL A 69 22.19 -0.10 0.87
N GLY A 70 23.47 -0.11 1.30
CA GLY A 70 23.83 -0.53 2.64
C GLY A 70 23.31 0.43 3.72
N ALA A 71 23.26 1.74 3.43
CA ALA A 71 22.67 2.73 4.34
C ALA A 71 21.16 2.46 4.53
N ASN A 72 20.42 2.24 3.46
CA ASN A 72 18.99 1.89 3.51
C ASN A 72 18.76 0.57 4.23
N ALA A 73 19.58 -0.46 3.95
CA ALA A 73 19.49 -1.76 4.65
C ALA A 73 19.64 -1.60 6.17
N ARG A 74 20.66 -0.88 6.63
CA ARG A 74 20.86 -0.61 8.08
C ARG A 74 19.70 0.18 8.68
N HIS A 75 19.15 1.13 7.94
CA HIS A 75 18.03 1.94 8.40
C HIS A 75 16.73 1.12 8.46
N ALA A 76 16.43 0.32 7.43
CA ALA A 76 15.27 -0.57 7.42
C ALA A 76 15.29 -1.56 8.60
N ILE A 77 16.46 -2.20 8.87
CA ILE A 77 16.60 -3.12 10.00
C ILE A 77 16.34 -2.41 11.33
N ARG A 78 16.87 -1.19 11.51
CA ARG A 78 16.62 -0.41 12.73
C ARG A 78 15.15 -0.09 12.93
N LEU A 79 14.46 0.34 11.87
CA LEU A 79 13.02 0.63 11.93
C LEU A 79 12.19 -0.63 12.23
N LEU A 80 12.57 -1.79 11.69
CA LEU A 80 11.93 -3.06 11.98
C LEU A 80 12.17 -3.52 13.42
N ASP A 81 13.36 -3.27 13.96
CA ASP A 81 13.69 -3.55 15.38
C ASP A 81 12.88 -2.66 16.33
N GLU A 82 12.77 -1.37 16.04
CA GLU A 82 11.87 -0.45 16.78
C GLU A 82 10.41 -0.94 16.81
N LEU A 83 9.93 -1.51 15.69
CA LEU A 83 8.59 -2.09 15.62
C LEU A 83 8.50 -3.37 16.47
N ARG A 84 9.53 -4.20 16.47
CA ARG A 84 9.64 -5.41 17.29
C ARG A 84 9.59 -5.10 18.79
N GLU A 85 10.24 -4.01 19.22
CA GLU A 85 10.18 -3.56 20.63
C GLU A 85 8.77 -3.14 21.05
N ARG A 86 7.95 -2.65 20.11
CA ARG A 86 6.57 -2.23 20.35
C ARG A 86 5.58 -3.38 20.37
N GLY A 87 5.98 -4.58 19.94
CA GLY A 87 5.09 -5.74 19.93
C GLY A 87 5.65 -6.94 19.18
N ASN A 88 4.84 -8.00 19.06
CA ASN A 88 5.21 -9.22 18.39
C ASN A 88 4.92 -9.12 16.88
N LEU A 89 5.96 -9.09 16.04
CA LEU A 89 5.82 -9.00 14.59
C LEU A 89 5.08 -10.20 13.97
N HIS A 90 5.11 -11.39 14.58
CA HIS A 90 4.33 -12.53 14.07
C HIS A 90 2.82 -12.28 14.21
N LYS A 91 2.39 -11.66 15.32
CA LYS A 91 1.00 -11.29 15.54
C LYS A 91 0.59 -10.02 14.80
N GLY A 92 1.57 -9.23 14.36
CA GLY A 92 1.41 -7.94 13.71
C GLY A 92 1.55 -6.76 14.66
N VAL A 93 2.30 -5.75 14.23
CA VAL A 93 2.56 -4.52 14.98
C VAL A 93 2.07 -3.33 14.16
N ARG A 94 1.37 -2.40 14.81
CA ARG A 94 0.91 -1.18 14.14
C ARG A 94 2.10 -0.30 13.75
N ILE A 95 2.17 0.05 12.48
CA ILE A 95 3.27 0.86 11.91
C ILE A 95 3.26 2.28 12.49
N GLY A 96 2.08 2.89 12.63
CA GLY A 96 1.91 4.24 13.15
C GLY A 96 0.44 4.64 13.24
N LYS A 97 0.17 5.86 13.72
CA LYS A 97 -1.19 6.42 13.75
C LYS A 97 -1.71 6.56 12.30
N GLY A 98 -2.90 6.04 12.02
CA GLY A 98 -3.49 6.06 10.67
C GLY A 98 -2.87 5.08 9.67
N LEU A 99 -1.89 4.27 10.09
CA LEU A 99 -1.25 3.26 9.23
C LEU A 99 -1.73 1.85 9.57
N GLY A 100 -1.46 0.90 8.65
CA GLY A 100 -1.75 -0.51 8.85
C GLY A 100 -0.85 -1.18 9.88
N ILE A 101 -0.84 -2.51 9.89
CA ILE A 101 0.08 -3.33 10.65
C ILE A 101 1.16 -3.90 9.74
N ILE A 102 2.33 -4.18 10.31
CA ILE A 102 3.36 -5.00 9.66
C ILE A 102 3.44 -6.35 10.38
N ARG A 103 3.55 -7.42 9.61
CA ARG A 103 3.61 -8.79 10.13
C ARG A 103 4.70 -9.58 9.45
N ALA A 104 5.60 -10.17 10.25
CA ALA A 104 6.61 -11.10 9.76
C ALA A 104 6.01 -12.49 9.55
N VAL A 105 6.24 -13.10 8.39
CA VAL A 105 5.69 -14.41 8.03
C VAL A 105 6.78 -15.34 7.48
N SER A 106 6.67 -16.62 7.80
CA SER A 106 7.39 -17.68 7.09
C SER A 106 6.66 -18.01 5.79
N SER A 107 7.41 -18.47 4.79
CA SER A 107 6.87 -18.84 3.49
C SER A 107 6.66 -20.36 3.42
N ASP A 108 5.45 -20.76 3.06
CA ASP A 108 5.14 -22.17 2.76
C ASP A 108 5.36 -22.42 1.25
N THR A 109 6.55 -22.90 0.90
CA THR A 109 6.92 -23.18 -0.50
C THR A 109 6.15 -24.34 -1.13
N SER A 110 5.37 -25.10 -0.35
CA SER A 110 4.47 -26.12 -0.90
C SER A 110 3.31 -25.54 -1.71
N LEU A 111 3.01 -24.26 -1.50
CA LEU A 111 1.97 -23.52 -2.22
C LEU A 111 2.39 -23.09 -3.63
N LEU A 112 3.69 -23.18 -3.95
CA LEU A 112 4.20 -22.85 -5.28
C LEU A 112 3.80 -23.90 -6.31
N PRO A 113 3.55 -23.51 -7.57
CA PRO A 113 3.45 -24.44 -8.69
C PRO A 113 4.66 -25.38 -8.76
N SER A 114 4.45 -26.61 -9.21
CA SER A 114 5.48 -27.67 -9.21
C SER A 114 6.68 -27.36 -10.11
N ASN A 115 6.51 -26.48 -11.09
CA ASN A 115 7.55 -26.04 -12.02
C ASN A 115 8.39 -24.87 -11.49
N MET A 116 8.12 -24.35 -10.29
CA MET A 116 8.88 -23.27 -9.68
C MET A 116 9.91 -23.82 -8.69
N ASP A 117 11.14 -23.31 -8.75
CA ASP A 117 12.20 -23.64 -7.81
C ASP A 117 11.84 -23.12 -6.40
N ARG A 118 11.78 -24.03 -5.44
CA ARG A 118 11.43 -23.73 -4.05
C ARG A 118 12.55 -23.09 -3.24
N GLN A 119 13.78 -23.07 -3.78
CA GLN A 119 14.95 -22.48 -3.14
C GLN A 119 15.26 -21.06 -3.66
N ASP A 120 14.66 -20.69 -4.81
CA ASP A 120 14.79 -19.36 -5.38
C ASP A 120 14.14 -18.32 -4.46
N SER A 121 14.85 -17.21 -4.17
CA SER A 121 14.40 -16.19 -3.21
C SER A 121 13.14 -15.48 -3.64
N ASP A 122 12.99 -15.19 -4.94
CA ASP A 122 11.79 -14.55 -5.49
C ASP A 122 10.57 -15.47 -5.32
N ASN A 123 10.77 -16.76 -5.59
CA ASN A 123 9.71 -17.73 -5.41
C ASN A 123 9.31 -17.91 -3.93
N ILE A 124 10.25 -17.77 -3.00
CA ILE A 124 9.95 -17.76 -1.56
C ILE A 124 9.11 -16.55 -1.18
N ILE A 125 9.35 -15.38 -1.78
CA ILE A 125 8.50 -14.18 -1.59
C ILE A 125 7.11 -14.41 -2.16
N ILE A 126 7.00 -14.99 -3.35
CA ILE A 126 5.73 -15.43 -3.96
C ILE A 126 4.98 -16.39 -3.04
N ALA A 127 5.66 -17.38 -2.47
CA ALA A 127 5.06 -18.34 -1.55
C ALA A 127 4.47 -17.66 -0.30
N ALA A 128 5.12 -16.62 0.23
CA ALA A 128 4.58 -15.82 1.32
C ALA A 128 3.29 -15.11 0.92
N ALA A 129 3.22 -14.56 -0.30
CA ALA A 129 2.02 -13.92 -0.82
C ALA A 129 0.86 -14.90 -1.02
N LEU A 130 1.14 -16.09 -1.54
CA LEU A 130 0.15 -17.16 -1.67
C LEU A 130 -0.35 -17.64 -0.30
N GLY A 131 0.54 -17.74 0.70
CA GLY A 131 0.19 -18.06 2.08
C GLY A 131 -0.73 -16.99 2.70
N GLU A 132 -0.44 -15.72 2.46
CA GLU A 132 -1.29 -14.61 2.89
C GLU A 132 -2.67 -14.65 2.23
N GLN A 133 -2.74 -14.91 0.91
CA GLN A 133 -3.99 -15.04 0.19
C GLN A 133 -4.85 -16.20 0.71
N LYS A 134 -4.21 -17.33 1.03
CA LYS A 134 -4.87 -18.50 1.64
C LYS A 134 -5.40 -18.18 3.04
N ALA A 135 -4.62 -17.45 3.85
CA ALA A 135 -5.01 -17.09 5.23
C ALA A 135 -6.12 -16.05 5.27
N PHE A 136 -6.18 -15.15 4.29
CA PHE A 136 -7.15 -14.05 4.21
C PHE A 136 -7.83 -13.98 2.82
N PRO A 137 -8.73 -14.93 2.49
CA PRO A 137 -9.31 -15.05 1.14
C PRO A 137 -10.11 -13.83 0.68
N THR A 138 -10.59 -13.01 1.60
CA THR A 138 -11.36 -11.80 1.31
C THR A 138 -10.50 -10.56 1.07
N ARG A 139 -9.18 -10.66 1.32
CA ARG A 139 -8.24 -9.57 1.11
C ARG A 139 -7.55 -9.66 -0.24
N LYS A 140 -7.39 -8.53 -0.90
CA LYS A 140 -6.50 -8.45 -2.06
C LYS A 140 -5.06 -8.44 -1.57
N VAL A 141 -4.29 -9.45 -1.97
CA VAL A 141 -2.84 -9.53 -1.73
C VAL A 141 -2.13 -9.00 -2.97
N VAL A 142 -1.14 -8.13 -2.78
CA VAL A 142 -0.38 -7.49 -3.85
C VAL A 142 1.11 -7.59 -3.53
N VAL A 143 1.89 -8.17 -4.42
CA VAL A 143 3.35 -8.15 -4.35
C VAL A 143 3.85 -6.81 -4.91
N VAL A 144 4.82 -6.19 -4.26
CA VAL A 144 5.43 -4.94 -4.71
C VAL A 144 6.91 -5.16 -4.92
N SER A 145 7.38 -4.94 -6.15
CA SER A 145 8.79 -5.13 -6.52
C SER A 145 9.22 -4.20 -7.64
N LEU A 146 10.47 -3.77 -7.59
CA LEU A 146 11.16 -3.08 -8.70
C LEU A 146 11.64 -4.07 -9.78
N ASP A 147 11.72 -5.38 -9.46
CA ASP A 147 12.18 -6.39 -10.41
C ASP A 147 11.05 -6.83 -11.35
N ILE A 148 11.27 -6.60 -12.64
CA ILE A 148 10.34 -7.02 -13.70
C ILE A 148 10.19 -8.55 -13.74
N ASN A 149 11.24 -9.34 -13.45
CA ASN A 149 11.15 -10.79 -13.52
C ASN A 149 10.22 -11.32 -12.43
N LEU A 150 10.31 -10.80 -11.22
CA LEU A 150 9.39 -11.17 -10.14
C LEU A 150 7.95 -10.80 -10.50
N ARG A 151 7.73 -9.61 -11.09
CA ARG A 151 6.38 -9.17 -11.49
C ARG A 151 5.78 -10.08 -12.57
N VAL A 152 6.58 -10.44 -13.59
CA VAL A 152 6.13 -11.37 -14.65
C VAL A 152 5.82 -12.76 -14.09
N ARG A 153 6.62 -13.26 -13.12
CA ARG A 153 6.33 -14.53 -12.43
C ARG A 153 5.01 -14.47 -11.67
N CYS A 154 4.72 -13.36 -10.99
CA CYS A 154 3.43 -13.14 -10.31
C CYS A 154 2.27 -13.18 -11.30
N ASP A 155 2.38 -12.47 -12.42
CA ASP A 155 1.35 -12.44 -13.47
C ASP A 155 1.09 -13.84 -14.03
N ALA A 156 2.14 -14.64 -14.25
CA ALA A 156 2.03 -16.00 -14.77
C ALA A 156 1.20 -16.95 -13.88
N ILE A 157 1.10 -16.66 -12.58
CA ILE A 157 0.32 -17.46 -11.62
C ILE A 157 -0.95 -16.76 -11.14
N GLY A 158 -1.30 -15.60 -11.75
CA GLY A 158 -2.50 -14.83 -11.40
C GLY A 158 -2.42 -14.10 -10.05
N LEU A 159 -1.21 -13.87 -9.52
CA LEU A 159 -0.98 -13.11 -8.31
C LEU A 159 -0.81 -11.63 -8.65
N ALA A 160 -1.62 -10.76 -8.02
CA ALA A 160 -1.51 -9.33 -8.27
C ALA A 160 -0.12 -8.81 -7.88
N CYS A 161 0.50 -8.05 -8.78
CA CYS A 161 1.78 -7.42 -8.56
C CYS A 161 1.79 -5.97 -9.07
N GLN A 162 2.62 -5.12 -8.48
CA GLN A 162 2.81 -3.74 -8.92
C GLN A 162 4.26 -3.29 -8.75
N ASP A 163 4.64 -2.31 -9.54
CA ASP A 163 5.91 -1.60 -9.40
C ASP A 163 5.93 -0.75 -8.14
N TYR A 164 7.11 -0.60 -7.52
CA TYR A 164 7.30 0.37 -6.45
C TYR A 164 7.68 1.72 -7.06
N GLN A 165 6.75 2.65 -7.03
CA GLN A 165 7.01 4.03 -7.41
C GLN A 165 6.94 4.90 -6.15
N GLU A 166 8.06 5.53 -5.81
CA GLU A 166 8.21 6.31 -4.57
C GLU A 166 7.11 7.37 -4.38
N ASN A 167 6.54 7.87 -5.46
CA ASN A 167 5.50 8.90 -5.48
C ASN A 167 4.08 8.38 -5.82
N GLN A 168 3.86 7.09 -6.05
CA GLN A 168 2.56 6.57 -6.54
C GLN A 168 1.72 5.84 -5.51
N VAL A 169 2.24 5.52 -4.34
CA VAL A 169 1.47 4.76 -3.33
C VAL A 169 0.27 5.56 -2.77
N ILE A 170 0.21 6.85 -3.05
CA ILE A 170 -0.89 7.76 -2.63
C ILE A 170 -1.76 8.20 -3.82
N LYS A 171 -1.75 7.50 -4.96
CA LYS A 171 -2.60 7.85 -6.13
C LYS A 171 -3.86 7.00 -6.32
N GLU A 172 -4.25 6.16 -5.39
CA GLU A 172 -5.69 5.95 -5.22
C GLU A 172 -6.17 7.21 -4.47
N LYS A 173 -6.79 8.10 -5.20
CA LYS A 173 -7.46 9.29 -4.69
C LYS A 173 -8.44 8.90 -3.57
N GLU A 174 -7.97 8.70 -2.36
CA GLU A 174 -8.68 9.26 -1.24
C GLU A 174 -8.39 10.75 -1.36
N THR A 175 -9.30 11.47 -1.94
CA THR A 175 -9.40 12.91 -1.83
C THR A 175 -9.60 13.19 -0.35
N PHE A 176 -8.49 13.17 0.41
CA PHE A 176 -8.50 13.86 1.68
C PHE A 176 -8.72 15.32 1.33
N TYR A 177 -9.92 15.78 1.61
CA TYR A 177 -10.24 17.19 1.58
C TYR A 177 -9.16 17.94 2.35
N SER A 178 -8.26 18.59 1.62
CA SER A 178 -7.13 19.32 2.22
C SER A 178 -7.58 20.64 2.83
N GLY A 179 -8.84 21.04 2.64
CA GLY A 179 -9.35 22.35 2.98
C GLY A 179 -8.81 23.47 2.08
N LEU A 180 -8.01 23.14 1.06
CA LEU A 180 -7.38 24.12 0.18
C LEU A 180 -7.54 23.68 -1.28
N THR A 181 -8.10 24.57 -2.09
CA THR A 181 -8.16 24.45 -3.55
C THR A 181 -7.19 25.45 -4.16
N LYS A 182 -6.38 25.00 -5.14
CA LYS A 182 -5.48 25.90 -5.88
C LYS A 182 -6.17 26.32 -7.16
N HIS A 183 -6.35 27.64 -7.31
CA HIS A 183 -6.78 28.25 -8.56
C HIS A 183 -5.62 29.00 -9.20
N LEU A 184 -5.47 28.86 -10.50
CA LEU A 184 -4.59 29.70 -11.28
C LEU A 184 -5.41 30.93 -11.69
N VAL A 185 -4.99 32.08 -11.27
CA VAL A 185 -5.57 33.37 -11.61
C VAL A 185 -4.53 34.20 -12.35
N ASP A 186 -4.98 35.19 -13.13
CA ASP A 186 -4.09 36.12 -13.82
C ASP A 186 -3.42 37.10 -12.85
N ASP A 187 -2.34 37.74 -13.30
CA ASP A 187 -1.55 38.67 -12.49
C ASP A 187 -2.38 39.90 -12.06
N GLU A 188 -3.35 40.33 -12.88
CA GLU A 188 -4.22 41.45 -12.58
C GLU A 188 -5.15 41.15 -11.40
N THR A 189 -5.69 39.94 -11.32
CA THR A 189 -6.50 39.45 -10.20
C THR A 189 -5.68 39.38 -8.91
N ILE A 190 -4.41 38.98 -9.00
CA ILE A 190 -3.48 38.94 -7.87
C ILE A 190 -3.20 40.36 -7.35
N ASP A 191 -2.91 41.29 -8.23
CA ASP A 191 -2.61 42.69 -7.86
C ASP A 191 -3.81 43.36 -7.19
N ARG A 192 -5.02 43.15 -7.68
CA ARG A 192 -6.26 43.65 -7.08
C ARG A 192 -6.49 43.06 -5.68
N PHE A 193 -6.25 41.77 -5.47
CA PHE A 193 -6.35 41.12 -4.16
C PHE A 193 -5.40 41.78 -3.14
N TYR A 194 -4.13 41.99 -3.52
CA TYR A 194 -3.14 42.65 -2.65
C TYR A 194 -3.40 44.12 -2.44
N SER A 195 -4.16 44.81 -3.33
CA SER A 195 -4.60 46.17 -3.16
C SER A 195 -5.79 46.34 -2.19
N GLY A 196 -6.34 45.20 -1.71
CA GLY A 196 -7.49 45.18 -0.79
C GLY A 196 -8.83 45.39 -1.48
N GLU A 197 -8.91 45.20 -2.80
CA GLU A 197 -10.16 45.21 -3.56
C GLU A 197 -10.86 43.86 -3.46
N GLU A 198 -12.21 43.89 -3.44
CA GLU A 198 -12.99 42.65 -3.56
C GLU A 198 -12.73 42.04 -4.93
N THR A 199 -12.16 40.81 -4.94
CA THR A 199 -11.87 40.03 -6.14
C THR A 199 -12.76 38.82 -6.20
N PHE A 200 -13.42 38.62 -7.36
CA PHE A 200 -14.24 37.45 -7.63
C PHE A 200 -13.50 36.57 -8.63
N ILE A 201 -13.42 35.26 -8.33
CA ILE A 201 -12.90 34.24 -9.25
C ILE A 201 -14.11 33.71 -10.00
N GLU A 202 -14.15 33.83 -11.34
CA GLU A 202 -15.17 33.19 -12.15
C GLU A 202 -15.05 31.69 -12.06
N GLU A 203 -16.17 31.01 -11.72
CA GLU A 203 -16.22 29.56 -11.60
C GLU A 203 -15.94 28.88 -12.93
N ASP A 204 -14.73 28.36 -13.09
CA ASP A 204 -14.47 27.37 -14.14
C ASP A 204 -14.72 25.98 -13.53
N LYS A 205 -15.99 25.54 -13.57
CA LYS A 205 -16.52 24.18 -13.30
C LYS A 205 -15.77 23.33 -12.25
N GLY A 206 -15.25 23.91 -11.20
CA GLY A 206 -14.75 23.21 -10.03
C GLY A 206 -15.86 22.99 -9.01
N GLU A 207 -16.05 21.79 -8.50
CA GLU A 207 -16.97 21.54 -7.40
C GLU A 207 -16.38 22.19 -6.13
N PHE A 208 -16.98 23.31 -5.68
CA PHE A 208 -16.70 23.86 -4.36
C PHE A 208 -17.53 23.13 -3.31
N PHE A 209 -16.90 22.72 -2.23
CA PHE A 209 -17.62 22.13 -1.11
C PHE A 209 -18.03 23.23 -0.11
N PRO A 210 -19.17 23.09 0.58
CA PRO A 210 -19.57 24.05 1.61
C PRO A 210 -18.47 24.21 2.66
N ASN A 211 -18.07 25.45 2.94
CA ASN A 211 -16.98 25.85 3.86
C ASN A 211 -15.54 25.81 3.28
N GLN A 212 -15.39 25.88 1.98
CA GLN A 212 -14.11 26.24 1.35
C GLN A 212 -13.90 27.74 1.35
#